data_70341b8381199b6296be9a7f9471669d
#
_entry.id   70341b8381199b6296be9a7f9471669d
#
_cell.length_a   1.000
_cell.length_b   1.000
_cell.length_c   1.000
_cell.angle_alpha   90.00
_cell.angle_beta   90.00
_cell.angle_gamma   90.00
#
_symmetry.space_group_name_H-M   'P 1'
#
loop_
_entity.id
_entity.type
_entity.pdbx_description
1 polymer ?
#
loop_
_entity_poly.entity_id
_entity_poly.type
_entity_poly.pdbx_seq_one_letter_code
_entity_poly.pdbx_strand_id
1 'polypeptide(L)'
;YLTTLETSQERYQKQVTTPFVSEGERTALVDRLSKIFVPEENVQVQCEIPFYKCNSNIECFTAIGLCDVLKDNIVYELKFVSELSHVHFLQCACYMIALGTKKGVLWNTRDNTRYEIHIPNKRAFLDAVAKATTKRKLKRYYHPTI
;
A
#
# COMPACT_ATOMS: atom_id res chain seq x y z
N TYR A 1 13.30 -6.47 8.66
CA TYR A 1 14.08 -5.87 9.77
C TYR A 1 13.84 -4.37 9.90
N LEU A 2 14.04 -3.60 8.82
CA LEU A 2 13.78 -2.16 8.84
C LEU A 2 12.33 -1.85 9.17
N THR A 3 11.38 -2.59 8.60
CA THR A 3 9.96 -2.45 8.93
C THR A 3 9.69 -2.73 10.40
N THR A 4 10.38 -3.72 11.00
CA THR A 4 10.29 -4.00 12.45
C THR A 4 10.78 -2.82 13.28
N LEU A 5 11.89 -2.18 12.89
CA LEU A 5 12.42 -1.01 13.59
C LEU A 5 11.46 0.18 13.54
N GLU A 6 10.80 0.41 12.41
CA GLU A 6 9.86 1.50 12.24
C GLU A 6 8.52 1.26 12.94
N THR A 7 7.98 0.05 12.80
CA THR A 7 6.64 -0.28 13.28
C THR A 7 6.62 -0.95 14.65
N SER A 8 7.76 -1.39 15.17
CA SER A 8 7.91 -2.19 16.40
C SER A 8 7.07 -3.48 16.38
N GLN A 9 6.79 -4.01 15.19
CA GLN A 9 5.99 -5.23 15.02
C GLN A 9 6.90 -6.43 14.76
N GLU A 10 7.10 -7.26 15.79
CA GLU A 10 7.96 -8.45 15.72
C GLU A 10 7.62 -9.43 14.60
N ARG A 11 6.38 -9.44 14.11
CA ARG A 11 5.96 -10.31 13.00
C ARG A 11 6.79 -10.10 11.73
N TYR A 12 7.26 -8.88 11.49
CA TYR A 12 8.09 -8.58 10.33
C TYR A 12 9.51 -9.13 10.49
N GLN A 13 10.03 -9.11 11.71
CA GLN A 13 11.33 -9.69 12.02
C GLN A 13 11.35 -11.20 11.79
N LYS A 14 10.25 -11.89 12.13
CA LYS A 14 10.11 -13.35 11.93
C LYS A 14 10.07 -13.77 10.46
N GLN A 15 9.78 -12.86 9.56
CA GLN A 15 9.77 -13.11 8.12
C GLN A 15 11.17 -13.07 7.51
N VAL A 16 12.16 -12.63 8.25
CA VAL A 16 13.53 -12.45 7.78
C VAL A 16 14.42 -13.51 8.41
N THR A 17 14.92 -14.44 7.59
CA THR A 17 15.81 -15.53 8.05
C THR A 17 17.21 -15.03 8.39
N THR A 18 17.66 -13.96 7.73
CA THR A 18 18.90 -13.25 8.01
C THR A 18 18.59 -11.74 8.05
N PRO A 19 18.44 -11.14 9.23
CA PRO A 19 18.08 -9.72 9.35
C PRO A 19 19.28 -8.80 9.08
N PHE A 20 20.09 -9.15 8.09
CA PHE A 20 21.32 -8.44 7.82
C PHE A 20 21.23 -7.62 6.53
N VAL A 21 21.20 -6.30 6.70
CA VAL A 21 21.45 -5.34 5.63
C VAL A 21 22.87 -4.85 5.82
N SER A 22 23.72 -4.98 4.82
CA SER A 22 25.10 -4.50 4.89
C SER A 22 25.13 -2.99 5.16
N GLU A 23 26.20 -2.51 5.76
CA GLU A 23 26.35 -1.08 6.04
C GLU A 23 26.30 -0.24 4.76
N GLY A 24 26.87 -0.73 3.66
CA GLY A 24 26.77 -0.08 2.35
C GLY A 24 25.37 -0.02 1.80
N GLU A 25 24.59 -1.09 1.93
CA GLU A 25 23.17 -1.12 1.52
C GLU A 25 22.33 -0.18 2.37
N ARG A 26 22.57 -0.16 3.68
CA ARG A 26 21.90 0.75 4.61
C ARG A 26 22.16 2.21 4.27
N THR A 27 23.42 2.56 4.03
CA THR A 27 23.82 3.92 3.67
C THR A 27 23.16 4.35 2.35
N ALA A 28 23.18 3.47 1.35
CA ALA A 28 22.54 3.73 0.06
C ALA A 28 21.02 3.92 0.20
N LEU A 29 20.37 3.10 1.02
CA LEU A 29 18.94 3.20 1.29
C LEU A 29 18.58 4.51 1.97
N VAL A 30 19.30 4.88 3.03
CA VAL A 30 19.08 6.14 3.75
C VAL A 30 19.31 7.33 2.83
N ASP A 31 20.33 7.31 2.02
CA ASP A 31 20.63 8.37 1.05
C ASP A 31 19.48 8.55 0.04
N ARG A 32 18.96 7.45 -0.50
CA ARG A 32 17.82 7.48 -1.43
C ARG A 32 16.57 8.07 -0.80
N LEU A 33 16.24 7.64 0.43
CA LEU A 33 15.06 8.11 1.14
C LEU A 33 15.18 9.58 1.54
N SER A 34 16.35 10.00 2.02
CA SER A 34 16.59 11.38 2.51
C SER A 34 16.55 12.45 1.41
N LYS A 35 16.70 12.06 0.14
CA LYS A 35 16.53 12.98 -0.99
C LYS A 35 15.08 13.37 -1.25
N ILE A 36 14.13 12.55 -0.79
CA ILE A 36 12.70 12.74 -1.04
C ILE A 36 11.96 13.05 0.24
N PHE A 37 12.29 12.38 1.33
CA PHE A 37 11.60 12.49 2.61
C PHE A 37 12.42 13.21 3.66
N VAL A 38 11.72 13.95 4.52
CA VAL A 38 12.25 14.58 5.74
C VAL A 38 11.71 13.83 6.97
N PRO A 39 12.30 13.99 8.18
CA PRO A 39 11.85 13.25 9.37
C PRO A 39 10.40 13.51 9.77
N GLU A 40 9.83 14.65 9.38
CA GLU A 40 8.47 15.08 9.74
C GLU A 40 7.39 14.63 8.78
N GLU A 41 7.69 13.73 7.84
CA GLU A 41 6.70 13.23 6.87
C GLU A 41 5.54 12.50 7.55
N ASN A 42 4.41 12.51 6.89
CA ASN A 42 3.22 11.77 7.33
C ASN A 42 3.36 10.28 6.96
N VAL A 43 3.81 9.48 7.92
CA VAL A 43 4.12 8.07 7.74
C VAL A 43 3.08 7.17 8.40
N GLN A 44 2.99 5.91 7.93
CA GLN A 44 2.07 4.90 8.46
C GLN A 44 0.62 5.40 8.54
N VAL A 45 0.18 6.01 7.45
CA VAL A 45 -1.16 6.60 7.34
C VAL A 45 -2.21 5.52 7.22
N GLN A 46 -3.16 5.49 8.15
CA GLN A 46 -4.25 4.52 8.12
C GLN A 46 -5.13 4.72 6.91
N CYS A 47 -5.39 3.61 6.21
CA CYS A 47 -6.23 3.56 5.02
C CYS A 47 -7.41 2.63 5.26
N GLU A 48 -8.61 3.06 4.91
CA GLU A 48 -9.82 2.27 5.02
C GLU A 48 -10.62 2.29 3.73
N ILE A 49 -11.03 1.12 3.27
CA ILE A 49 -11.92 0.96 2.12
C ILE A 49 -13.14 0.15 2.58
N PRO A 50 -14.32 0.77 2.70
CA PRO A 50 -15.53 0.03 3.02
C PRO A 50 -16.04 -0.71 1.78
N PHE A 51 -16.35 -1.99 1.93
CA PHE A 51 -16.97 -2.82 0.91
C PHE A 51 -18.38 -3.22 1.34
N TYR A 52 -19.34 -3.09 0.44
CA TYR A 52 -20.73 -3.35 0.71
C TYR A 52 -21.28 -4.45 -0.20
N LYS A 53 -22.13 -5.28 0.36
CA LYS A 53 -22.98 -6.20 -0.40
C LYS A 53 -24.16 -5.46 -1.05
N CYS A 54 -24.41 -5.74 -2.33
CA CYS A 54 -25.55 -5.16 -3.04
C CYS A 54 -26.86 -5.94 -2.83
N ASN A 55 -27.17 -6.34 -1.59
CA ASN A 55 -28.38 -7.05 -1.24
C ASN A 55 -29.01 -6.47 0.02
N SER A 56 -30.30 -6.76 0.24
CA SER A 56 -31.05 -6.31 1.41
C SER A 56 -30.45 -6.73 2.77
N ASN A 57 -29.64 -7.79 2.80
CA ASN A 57 -28.85 -8.14 3.97
C ASN A 57 -27.47 -7.52 3.82
N ILE A 58 -27.30 -6.35 4.42
CA ILE A 58 -26.09 -5.53 4.33
C ILE A 58 -25.02 -6.15 5.23
N GLU A 59 -24.24 -7.05 4.68
CA GLU A 59 -22.94 -7.33 5.26
C GLU A 59 -21.93 -6.39 4.59
N CYS A 60 -21.38 -5.50 5.36
CA CYS A 60 -20.25 -4.67 4.95
C CYS A 60 -18.99 -5.10 5.68
N PHE A 61 -17.86 -4.97 5.04
CA PHE A 61 -16.57 -5.09 5.70
C PHE A 61 -15.68 -3.94 5.25
N THR A 62 -14.69 -3.64 6.08
CA THR A 62 -13.70 -2.60 5.78
C THR A 62 -12.34 -3.25 5.61
N ALA A 63 -11.70 -2.98 4.48
CA ALA A 63 -10.30 -3.32 4.31
C ALA A 63 -9.46 -2.22 4.97
N ILE A 64 -8.52 -2.61 5.81
CA ILE A 64 -7.66 -1.70 6.58
C ILE A 64 -6.20 -1.95 6.22
N GLY A 65 -5.45 -0.89 6.06
CA GLY A 65 -4.02 -0.95 5.82
C GLY A 65 -3.31 0.31 6.32
N LEU A 66 -2.00 0.29 6.22
CA LEU A 66 -1.15 1.43 6.55
C LEU A 66 -0.29 1.78 5.33
N CYS A 67 -0.51 2.96 4.78
CA CYS A 67 0.34 3.53 3.74
C CYS A 67 1.67 3.97 4.34
N ASP A 68 2.78 3.67 3.70
CA ASP A 68 4.09 3.99 4.25
C ASP A 68 4.31 5.50 4.39
N VAL A 69 4.11 6.25 3.33
CA VAL A 69 4.24 7.72 3.35
C VAL A 69 3.17 8.38 2.49
N LEU A 70 2.56 9.44 3.00
CA LEU A 70 1.71 10.35 2.24
C LEU A 70 2.39 11.72 2.21
N LYS A 71 2.81 12.15 1.03
CA LYS A 71 3.50 13.42 0.83
C LYS A 71 3.02 14.12 -0.44
N ASP A 72 2.72 15.41 -0.36
CA ASP A 72 2.27 16.22 -1.49
C ASP A 72 1.09 15.57 -2.25
N ASN A 73 0.19 14.95 -1.50
CA ASN A 73 -0.96 14.21 -2.03
C ASN A 73 -0.58 13.04 -2.95
N ILE A 74 0.59 12.45 -2.71
CA ILE A 74 1.11 11.26 -3.38
C ILE A 74 1.28 10.16 -2.34
N VAL A 75 0.75 8.98 -2.64
CA VAL A 75 1.01 7.76 -1.87
C VAL A 75 2.36 7.19 -2.25
N TYR A 76 3.24 7.02 -1.29
CA TYR A 76 4.49 6.29 -1.47
C TYR A 76 4.40 4.97 -0.73
N GLU A 77 4.56 3.88 -1.47
CA GLU A 77 4.67 2.53 -0.92
C GLU A 77 6.09 2.05 -1.13
N LEU A 78 6.77 1.77 -0.03
CA LEU A 78 8.18 1.43 -0.02
C LEU A 78 8.36 -0.07 0.16
N LYS A 79 9.19 -0.66 -0.67
CA LYS A 79 9.55 -2.09 -0.60
C LYS A 79 11.05 -2.24 -0.58
N PHE A 80 11.52 -3.34 0.00
CA PHE A 80 12.91 -3.77 -0.05
C PHE A 80 12.92 -5.26 -0.37
N VAL A 81 12.77 -5.57 -1.65
CA VAL A 81 12.60 -6.94 -2.14
C VAL A 81 13.47 -7.19 -3.36
N SER A 82 13.71 -8.46 -3.67
CA SER A 82 14.45 -8.83 -4.88
C SER A 82 13.69 -8.45 -6.16
N GLU A 83 12.37 -8.56 -6.13
CA GLU A 83 11.50 -8.24 -7.25
C GLU A 83 10.13 -7.78 -6.74
N LEU A 84 9.57 -6.74 -7.36
CA LEU A 84 8.23 -6.28 -7.08
C LEU A 84 7.21 -7.25 -7.69
N SER A 85 6.18 -7.58 -6.92
CA SER A 85 5.10 -8.46 -7.35
C SER A 85 3.82 -7.67 -7.64
N HIS A 86 2.89 -8.30 -8.35
CA HIS A 86 1.58 -7.72 -8.64
C HIS A 86 0.83 -7.29 -7.36
N VAL A 87 1.00 -8.03 -6.26
CA VAL A 87 0.38 -7.70 -4.97
C VAL A 87 0.85 -6.34 -4.45
N HIS A 88 2.13 -6.00 -4.65
CA HIS A 88 2.67 -4.69 -4.26
C HIS A 88 2.00 -3.55 -5.02
N PHE A 89 1.77 -3.71 -6.32
CA PHE A 89 1.06 -2.73 -7.15
C PHE A 89 -0.39 -2.56 -6.70
N LEU A 90 -1.09 -3.67 -6.43
CA LEU A 90 -2.46 -3.64 -5.93
C LEU A 90 -2.57 -2.94 -4.58
N GLN A 91 -1.65 -3.21 -3.69
CA GLN A 91 -1.60 -2.58 -2.37
C GLN A 91 -1.48 -1.06 -2.48
N CYS A 92 -0.53 -0.59 -3.27
CA CYS A 92 -0.35 0.85 -3.50
C CYS A 92 -1.59 1.49 -4.13
N ALA A 93 -2.20 0.83 -5.12
CA ALA A 93 -3.42 1.31 -5.75
C ALA A 93 -4.59 1.40 -4.77
N CYS A 94 -4.75 0.42 -3.88
CA CYS A 94 -5.77 0.44 -2.84
C CYS A 94 -5.58 1.62 -1.88
N TYR A 95 -4.35 1.91 -1.49
CA TYR A 95 -4.05 3.06 -0.63
C TYR A 95 -4.35 4.39 -1.31
N MET A 96 -4.07 4.50 -2.62
CA MET A 96 -4.44 5.68 -3.40
C MET A 96 -5.95 5.93 -3.37
N ILE A 97 -6.73 4.89 -3.52
CA ILE A 97 -8.19 4.99 -3.48
C ILE A 97 -8.68 5.38 -2.09
N ALA A 98 -8.17 4.72 -1.05
CA ALA A 98 -8.55 4.99 0.33
C ALA A 98 -8.25 6.43 0.74
N LEU A 99 -7.14 6.99 0.28
CA LEU A 99 -6.69 8.34 0.61
C LEU A 99 -7.12 9.40 -0.42
N GLY A 100 -7.77 8.98 -1.50
CA GLY A 100 -8.27 9.90 -2.52
C GLY A 100 -7.17 10.57 -3.35
N THR A 101 -6.00 9.95 -3.47
CA THR A 101 -4.88 10.49 -4.25
C THR A 101 -4.99 10.09 -5.71
N LYS A 102 -4.49 10.95 -6.60
CA LYS A 102 -4.46 10.69 -8.04
C LYS A 102 -3.20 9.98 -8.50
N LYS A 103 -2.16 10.01 -7.68
CA LYS A 103 -0.85 9.48 -7.99
C LYS A 103 -0.34 8.63 -6.83
N GLY A 104 0.26 7.51 -7.17
CA GLY A 104 1.01 6.68 -6.25
C GLY A 104 2.39 6.37 -6.82
N VAL A 105 3.33 6.13 -5.93
CA VAL A 105 4.68 5.70 -6.25
C VAL A 105 4.97 4.42 -5.50
N LEU A 106 5.20 3.35 -6.23
CA LEU A 106 5.73 2.10 -5.67
C LEU A 106 7.24 2.09 -5.90
N TRP A 107 7.97 2.06 -4.82
CA TRP A 107 9.42 2.19 -4.85
C TRP A 107 10.10 1.00 -4.19
N ASN A 108 10.81 0.22 -4.98
CA ASN A 108 11.73 -0.79 -4.45
C ASN A 108 13.06 -0.11 -4.11
N THR A 109 13.27 0.13 -2.84
CA THR A 109 14.45 0.84 -2.36
C THR A 109 15.73 0.01 -2.41
N ARG A 110 15.61 -1.30 -2.63
CA ARG A 110 16.76 -2.20 -2.78
C ARG A 110 17.53 -1.94 -4.07
N ASP A 111 16.83 -1.87 -5.20
CA ASP A 111 17.42 -1.65 -6.52
C ASP A 111 17.13 -0.28 -7.09
N ASN A 112 16.43 0.57 -6.33
CA ASN A 112 15.98 1.91 -6.72
C ASN A 112 15.00 1.94 -7.89
N THR A 113 14.28 0.86 -8.16
CA THR A 113 13.23 0.84 -9.16
C THR A 113 11.98 1.55 -8.64
N ARG A 114 11.45 2.47 -9.41
CA ARG A 114 10.24 3.24 -9.07
C ARG A 114 9.20 3.13 -10.16
N TYR A 115 7.95 2.92 -9.76
CA TYR A 115 6.80 2.91 -10.66
C TYR A 115 5.79 3.95 -10.20
N GLU A 116 5.35 4.76 -11.14
CA GLU A 116 4.24 5.68 -10.93
C GLU A 116 2.93 4.95 -11.25
N ILE A 117 1.96 5.04 -10.35
CA ILE A 117 0.70 4.32 -10.45
C ILE A 117 -0.43 5.33 -10.67
N HIS A 118 -1.23 5.07 -11.69
CA HIS A 118 -2.45 5.78 -12.00
C HIS A 118 -3.62 4.80 -12.10
N ILE A 119 -4.80 5.21 -11.63
CA ILE A 119 -6.01 4.41 -11.70
C ILE A 119 -7.02 5.14 -12.58
N PRO A 120 -7.14 4.76 -13.87
CA PRO A 120 -8.02 5.45 -14.81
C PRO A 120 -9.49 5.34 -14.44
N ASN A 121 -9.90 4.19 -13.88
CA ASN A 121 -11.28 3.93 -13.50
C ASN A 121 -11.32 3.31 -12.10
N LYS A 122 -11.51 4.16 -11.10
CA LYS A 122 -11.61 3.77 -9.68
C LYS A 122 -12.67 2.71 -9.44
N ARG A 123 -13.85 2.91 -10.01
CA ARG A 123 -15.02 2.04 -9.79
C ARG A 123 -14.76 0.63 -10.33
N ALA A 124 -14.26 0.53 -11.55
CA ALA A 124 -13.92 -0.75 -12.16
C ALA A 124 -12.83 -1.48 -11.37
N PHE A 125 -11.83 -0.76 -10.91
CA PHE A 125 -10.76 -1.31 -10.09
C PHE A 125 -11.31 -1.88 -8.77
N LEU A 126 -12.11 -1.12 -8.05
CA LEU A 126 -12.69 -1.55 -6.76
C LEU A 126 -13.66 -2.70 -6.93
N ASP A 127 -14.45 -2.73 -7.99
CA ASP A 127 -15.33 -3.86 -8.29
C ASP A 127 -14.50 -5.13 -8.55
N ALA A 128 -13.39 -5.02 -9.26
CA ALA A 128 -12.49 -6.14 -9.51
C ALA A 128 -11.84 -6.65 -8.20
N VAL A 129 -11.38 -5.74 -7.35
CA VAL A 129 -10.80 -6.08 -6.04
C VAL A 129 -11.85 -6.74 -5.14
N ALA A 130 -13.06 -6.20 -5.08
CA ALA A 130 -14.14 -6.76 -4.29
C ALA A 130 -14.49 -8.18 -4.74
N LYS A 131 -14.58 -8.42 -6.04
CA LYS A 131 -14.82 -9.77 -6.60
C LYS A 131 -13.71 -10.75 -6.25
N ALA A 132 -12.45 -10.33 -6.39
CA ALA A 132 -11.30 -11.18 -6.12
C ALA A 132 -11.21 -11.52 -4.62
N THR A 133 -11.36 -10.52 -3.77
CA THR A 133 -11.21 -10.65 -2.31
C THR A 133 -12.33 -11.48 -1.67
N THR A 134 -13.55 -11.35 -2.18
CA THR A 134 -14.73 -12.02 -1.63
C THR A 134 -15.12 -13.29 -2.36
N LYS A 135 -14.26 -13.79 -3.25
CA LYS A 135 -14.58 -14.97 -4.10
C LYS A 135 -15.89 -14.78 -4.88
N ARG A 136 -16.09 -13.59 -5.43
CA ARG A 136 -17.26 -13.17 -6.21
C ARG A 136 -18.58 -13.04 -5.42
N LYS A 137 -18.53 -13.04 -4.10
CA LYS A 137 -19.72 -12.79 -3.27
C LYS A 137 -20.18 -11.34 -3.33
N LEU A 138 -19.24 -10.41 -3.41
CA LEU A 138 -19.50 -8.99 -3.65
C LEU A 138 -19.25 -8.66 -5.11
N LYS A 139 -20.22 -7.99 -5.73
CA LYS A 139 -20.11 -7.54 -7.11
C LYS A 139 -19.73 -6.06 -7.21
N ARG A 140 -20.04 -5.29 -6.17
CA ARG A 140 -19.80 -3.86 -6.10
C ARG A 140 -19.37 -3.47 -4.71
N TYR A 141 -18.57 -2.42 -4.59
CA TYR A 141 -18.15 -1.91 -3.29
C TYR A 141 -19.03 -0.75 -2.77
N TYR A 142 -19.93 -0.25 -3.59
CA TYR A 142 -20.83 0.86 -3.26
C TYR A 142 -22.26 0.48 -3.49
N HIS A 143 -23.15 1.18 -2.79
CA HIS A 143 -24.58 1.09 -3.05
C HIS A 143 -24.99 2.12 -4.11
N PRO A 144 -25.85 1.78 -5.08
CA PRO A 144 -26.48 2.79 -5.89
C PRO A 144 -27.35 3.67 -5.00
N THR A 145 -27.15 4.97 -5.12
CA THR A 145 -28.08 5.94 -4.54
C THR A 145 -29.42 5.80 -5.26
N ILE A 146 -30.46 5.56 -4.49
CA ILE A 146 -31.81 5.51 -5.00
C ILE A 146 -32.30 6.91 -5.29
#